data_c13ce7914ce8affa65686665959f6c8e
#
_entry.id   c13ce7914ce8affa65686665959f6c8e
#
_cell.length_a   1.000
_cell.length_b   1.000
_cell.length_c   1.000
_cell.angle_alpha   90.00
_cell.angle_beta   90.00
_cell.angle_gamma   90.00
#
_symmetry.space_group_name_H-M   'P 1'
#
loop_
_entity.id
_entity.type
_entity.pdbx_description
1 polymer ?
#
loop_
_entity_poly.entity_id
_entity_poly.type
_entity_poly.pdbx_seq_one_letter_code
_entity_poly.pdbx_strand_id
1 'polypeptide(L)'
;MAAYAVAGVAAFAIAFVALCSALGAFADSQQHSDSLQLSVVEHKDPFYVLLIGSDSRKGTALYTGKASDHAQLDQHADVITLVRVDPANYQLTLVTVPRDTVLPGESSKINDTLVHGDPMQTVDAVERLTGVEIDYYLMTTFTAFEDLVDALGGVAVDVPKTVKVPDPSTAENVTVTKGDNQTLDGSEALVFARARKEYVNDQDAVRQMNDRQLEQSIIRTVLGMSSESEIDQALIDLRNNTTSNMDMGKLGYLAMDFAMHESDVVLYSCTGPYSGDVNGSGLWVVNADAEAWEQLMDVVSSGGDPSGIVAEPATP
;
A
#
# COMPACT_ATOMS: atom_id res chain seq x y z
N MET A 1 9.41 15.35 -16.54
CA MET A 1 9.34 14.92 -15.14
C MET A 1 7.94 14.35 -14.94
N ALA A 2 7.81 13.09 -15.02
CA ALA A 2 6.53 12.42 -14.84
C ALA A 2 6.81 10.97 -14.44
N ALA A 3 6.01 10.52 -13.57
CA ALA A 3 5.77 9.14 -13.19
C ALA A 3 6.49 8.70 -11.92
N TYR A 4 5.72 8.57 -10.87
CA TYR A 4 6.09 7.70 -9.74
C TYR A 4 4.87 7.53 -8.84
N ALA A 5 4.32 6.34 -8.75
CA ALA A 5 3.45 5.89 -7.68
C ALA A 5 3.21 4.41 -7.88
N VAL A 6 3.41 3.57 -6.90
CA VAL A 6 2.76 2.25 -6.88
C VAL A 6 3.26 1.26 -5.84
N ALA A 7 4.33 1.52 -5.15
CA ALA A 7 4.92 0.49 -4.31
C ALA A 7 4.24 0.24 -2.93
N GLY A 8 3.25 1.07 -2.50
CA GLY A 8 2.60 0.92 -1.19
C GLY A 8 1.61 -0.23 -1.07
N VAL A 9 0.96 -0.56 -2.18
CA VAL A 9 -0.09 -1.60 -2.25
C VAL A 9 0.45 -2.98 -1.90
N ALA A 10 1.65 -3.29 -2.38
CA ALA A 10 2.28 -4.58 -2.16
C ALA A 10 2.60 -4.85 -0.68
N ALA A 11 2.98 -3.82 0.09
CA ALA A 11 3.49 -4.01 1.43
C ALA A 11 2.47 -4.62 2.40
N PHE A 12 1.20 -4.25 2.33
CA PHE A 12 0.18 -4.80 3.24
C PHE A 12 -0.21 -6.24 2.87
N ALA A 13 -0.46 -6.49 1.60
CA ALA A 13 -0.76 -7.85 1.15
C ALA A 13 0.43 -8.79 1.37
N ILE A 14 1.65 -8.28 1.24
CA ILE A 14 2.90 -8.98 1.54
C ILE A 14 2.97 -9.38 3.01
N ALA A 15 2.68 -8.45 3.87
CA ALA A 15 2.66 -8.68 5.30
C ALA A 15 1.63 -9.75 5.67
N PHE A 16 0.48 -9.69 5.04
CA PHE A 16 -0.61 -10.64 5.24
C PHE A 16 -0.28 -12.04 4.68
N VAL A 17 0.40 -12.15 3.54
CA VAL A 17 0.79 -13.42 2.91
C VAL A 17 2.02 -14.07 3.57
N ALA A 18 3.02 -13.28 4.01
CA ALA A 18 4.24 -13.77 4.69
C ALA A 18 3.95 -14.61 5.93
N LEU A 19 2.78 -14.56 6.43
CA LEU A 19 2.35 -15.15 7.67
C LEU A 19 1.79 -16.53 7.54
N CYS A 20 1.00 -16.77 6.53
CA CYS A 20 0.43 -18.09 6.31
C CYS A 20 1.53 -19.16 6.15
N SER A 21 2.71 -18.79 5.64
CA SER A 21 3.80 -19.73 5.40
C SER A 21 4.69 -20.04 6.61
N ALA A 22 4.85 -19.08 7.52
CA ALA A 22 5.61 -19.32 8.74
C ALA A 22 4.94 -20.37 9.65
N LEU A 23 3.63 -20.57 9.53
CA LEU A 23 2.87 -21.50 10.36
C LEU A 23 2.79 -22.91 9.78
N GLY A 24 2.86 -23.10 8.46
CA GLY A 24 3.03 -24.44 7.86
C GLY A 24 4.34 -25.10 8.26
N ALA A 25 5.43 -24.33 8.27
CA ALA A 25 6.73 -24.81 8.77
C ALA A 25 6.71 -25.09 10.29
N PHE A 26 5.81 -24.45 11.05
CA PHE A 26 5.65 -24.69 12.50
C PHE A 26 4.80 -25.93 12.79
N ALA A 27 3.81 -26.24 12.00
CA ALA A 27 2.99 -27.45 12.19
C ALA A 27 3.81 -28.73 11.98
N ASP A 28 4.77 -28.71 11.08
CA ASP A 28 5.67 -29.86 10.82
C ASP A 28 6.78 -29.97 11.88
N SER A 29 7.10 -28.90 12.61
CA SER A 29 8.10 -28.89 13.69
C SER A 29 7.54 -29.23 15.08
N GLN A 30 6.23 -29.32 15.25
CA GLN A 30 5.58 -29.64 16.54
C GLN A 30 5.81 -31.08 17.03
N GLN A 31 6.54 -31.91 16.31
CA GLN A 31 6.90 -33.25 16.80
C GLN A 31 8.14 -33.26 17.71
N HIS A 32 8.81 -32.16 17.94
CA HIS A 32 9.96 -32.04 18.86
C HIS A 32 10.08 -30.65 19.48
N SER A 33 9.38 -30.36 20.53
CA SER A 33 9.92 -29.68 21.74
C SER A 33 8.84 -29.03 22.64
N ASP A 34 8.74 -29.58 23.83
CA ASP A 34 8.00 -29.05 25.00
C ASP A 34 8.65 -27.81 25.64
N SER A 35 9.07 -26.77 24.95
CA SER A 35 9.67 -25.63 25.62
C SER A 35 9.70 -24.28 24.90
N LEU A 36 8.86 -24.03 23.92
CA LEU A 36 8.61 -22.67 23.45
C LEU A 36 7.14 -22.34 23.64
N GLN A 37 6.77 -21.95 24.87
CA GLN A 37 5.61 -21.06 25.06
C GLN A 37 5.96 -19.75 24.35
N LEU A 38 5.67 -19.70 23.06
CA LEU A 38 5.44 -18.43 22.38
C LEU A 38 4.27 -17.81 23.12
N SER A 39 4.55 -16.80 23.93
CA SER A 39 3.53 -15.88 24.38
C SER A 39 3.01 -15.21 23.11
N VAL A 40 1.99 -15.81 22.53
CA VAL A 40 1.15 -15.16 21.52
C VAL A 40 0.61 -13.93 22.25
N VAL A 41 1.20 -12.78 22.02
CA VAL A 41 0.64 -11.52 22.46
C VAL A 41 -0.61 -11.37 21.60
N GLU A 42 -1.75 -11.79 22.15
CA GLU A 42 -3.05 -11.49 21.58
C GLU A 42 -3.18 -9.98 21.48
N HIS A 43 -2.81 -9.42 20.34
CA HIS A 43 -3.15 -8.04 20.03
C HIS A 43 -4.64 -8.03 19.74
N LYS A 44 -5.43 -7.72 20.76
CA LYS A 44 -6.88 -7.51 20.64
C LYS A 44 -7.21 -6.05 20.36
N ASP A 45 -6.29 -5.15 20.69
CA ASP A 45 -6.49 -3.72 20.47
C ASP A 45 -6.16 -3.34 19.04
N PRO A 46 -6.92 -2.42 18.45
CA PRO A 46 -6.62 -1.89 17.13
C PRO A 46 -5.27 -1.18 17.10
N PHE A 47 -4.58 -1.27 15.96
CA PHE A 47 -3.29 -0.62 15.72
C PHE A 47 -3.20 -0.10 14.29
N TYR A 48 -2.19 0.75 14.02
CA TYR A 48 -2.00 1.36 12.71
C TYR A 48 -0.72 0.90 12.02
N VAL A 49 -0.85 0.66 10.71
CA VAL A 49 0.26 0.32 9.82
C VAL A 49 0.31 1.32 8.68
N LEU A 50 1.48 1.91 8.43
CA LEU A 50 1.68 2.78 7.28
C LEU A 50 2.29 2.00 6.12
N LEU A 51 1.57 1.94 5.01
CA LEU A 51 2.05 1.39 3.76
C LEU A 51 2.71 2.51 2.96
N ILE A 52 3.94 2.28 2.53
CA ILE A 52 4.71 3.26 1.77
C ILE A 52 5.16 2.62 0.45
N GLY A 53 4.71 3.20 -0.65
CA GLY A 53 5.19 2.87 -1.97
C GLY A 53 6.30 3.82 -2.42
N SER A 54 7.53 3.29 -2.52
CA SER A 54 8.68 4.06 -2.99
C SER A 54 8.80 3.99 -4.51
N ASP A 55 9.12 5.12 -5.13
CA ASP A 55 9.49 5.20 -6.56
C ASP A 55 10.94 4.78 -6.83
N SER A 56 11.58 4.11 -5.89
CA SER A 56 12.92 3.57 -6.04
C SER A 56 13.04 2.71 -7.29
N ARG A 57 14.02 3.03 -8.13
CA ARG A 57 14.32 2.29 -9.37
C ARG A 57 15.36 1.21 -9.18
N LYS A 58 15.79 0.95 -7.95
CA LYS A 58 16.75 -0.10 -7.66
C LYS A 58 16.21 -1.45 -8.13
N GLY A 59 16.97 -2.13 -8.95
CA GLY A 59 16.58 -3.42 -9.53
C GLY A 59 15.78 -3.34 -10.84
N THR A 60 15.42 -2.15 -11.33
CA THR A 60 14.70 -1.99 -12.60
C THR A 60 15.62 -1.74 -13.79
N ALA A 61 15.13 -1.98 -15.02
CA ALA A 61 15.84 -1.68 -16.26
C ALA A 61 16.14 -0.18 -16.44
N LEU A 62 15.37 0.69 -15.78
CA LEU A 62 15.58 2.14 -15.79
C LEU A 62 16.65 2.61 -14.79
N TYR A 63 17.20 1.71 -13.96
CA TYR A 63 18.28 2.02 -13.03
C TYR A 63 19.64 1.94 -13.76
N THR A 64 19.86 2.82 -14.73
CA THR A 64 21.07 2.86 -15.57
C THR A 64 21.58 4.29 -15.77
N GLY A 65 22.87 4.44 -16.08
CA GLY A 65 23.50 5.73 -16.34
C GLY A 65 23.44 6.66 -15.12
N LYS A 66 23.02 7.91 -15.32
CA LYS A 66 22.94 8.89 -14.22
C LYS A 66 21.99 8.50 -13.10
N ALA A 67 20.99 7.65 -13.36
CA ALA A 67 20.07 7.16 -12.34
C ALA A 67 20.74 6.17 -11.39
N SER A 68 21.78 5.46 -11.82
CA SER A 68 22.56 4.58 -10.94
C SER A 68 23.51 5.34 -10.00
N ASP A 69 23.89 6.56 -10.39
CA ASP A 69 24.79 7.41 -9.60
C ASP A 69 24.02 8.20 -8.51
N HIS A 70 22.71 8.40 -8.69
CA HIS A 70 21.79 8.95 -7.66
C HIS A 70 21.33 7.81 -6.73
N ALA A 71 22.28 7.27 -5.97
CA ALA A 71 22.04 6.24 -4.98
C ALA A 71 20.89 6.65 -4.05
N GLN A 72 19.71 6.09 -4.23
CA GLN A 72 18.56 6.09 -3.28
C GLN A 72 18.20 7.42 -2.58
N LEU A 73 18.85 8.53 -2.94
CA LEU A 73 18.68 9.83 -2.32
C LEU A 73 17.58 10.69 -2.97
N ASP A 74 16.89 10.16 -3.97
CA ASP A 74 15.84 10.86 -4.74
C ASP A 74 14.54 10.03 -4.76
N GLN A 75 14.28 9.29 -3.67
CA GLN A 75 13.04 8.52 -3.55
C GLN A 75 11.88 9.41 -3.09
N HIS A 76 10.69 9.10 -3.58
CA HIS A 76 9.46 9.71 -3.10
C HIS A 76 8.49 8.64 -2.62
N ALA A 77 7.71 8.97 -1.60
CA ALA A 77 6.59 8.15 -1.17
C ALA A 77 5.38 8.44 -2.09
N ASP A 78 5.25 7.67 -3.13
CA ASP A 78 4.22 7.92 -4.16
C ASP A 78 2.88 7.28 -3.84
N VAL A 79 2.86 6.23 -3.03
CA VAL A 79 1.68 5.69 -2.38
C VAL A 79 1.90 5.76 -0.87
N ILE A 80 0.92 6.29 -0.18
CA ILE A 80 0.90 6.41 1.27
C ILE A 80 -0.49 6.02 1.73
N THR A 81 -0.63 4.85 2.35
CA THR A 81 -1.91 4.36 2.86
C THR A 81 -1.78 4.03 4.34
N LEU A 82 -2.58 4.70 5.16
CA LEU A 82 -2.71 4.38 6.57
C LEU A 82 -3.76 3.28 6.73
N VAL A 83 -3.38 2.19 7.36
CA VAL A 83 -4.26 1.05 7.61
C VAL A 83 -4.51 0.89 9.10
N ARG A 84 -5.76 1.00 9.51
CA ARG A 84 -6.20 0.57 10.83
C ARG A 84 -6.52 -0.92 10.78
N VAL A 85 -5.87 -1.69 11.61
CA VAL A 85 -6.11 -3.12 11.79
C VAL A 85 -6.81 -3.33 13.11
N ASP A 86 -7.97 -3.95 13.09
CA ASP A 86 -8.75 -4.29 14.29
C ASP A 86 -8.94 -5.82 14.35
N PRO A 87 -8.05 -6.52 15.05
CA PRO A 87 -8.09 -7.99 15.11
C PRO A 87 -9.31 -8.52 15.86
N ALA A 88 -9.84 -7.77 16.82
CA ALA A 88 -10.98 -8.22 17.61
C ALA A 88 -12.29 -8.24 16.81
N ASN A 89 -12.37 -7.40 15.78
CA ASN A 89 -13.56 -7.26 14.93
C ASN A 89 -13.31 -7.72 13.48
N TYR A 90 -12.15 -8.29 13.18
CA TYR A 90 -11.72 -8.66 11.82
C TYR A 90 -11.91 -7.52 10.82
N GLN A 91 -11.55 -6.29 11.22
CA GLN A 91 -11.78 -5.12 10.41
C GLN A 91 -10.47 -4.50 9.94
N LEU A 92 -10.45 -4.13 8.66
CA LEU A 92 -9.38 -3.37 8.01
C LEU A 92 -9.96 -2.08 7.45
N THR A 93 -9.33 -0.95 7.76
CA THR A 93 -9.73 0.35 7.21
C THR A 93 -8.54 1.00 6.55
N LEU A 94 -8.60 1.20 5.24
CA LEU A 94 -7.56 1.81 4.42
C LEU A 94 -7.89 3.28 4.18
N VAL A 95 -6.96 4.17 4.54
CA VAL A 95 -7.07 5.62 4.30
C VAL A 95 -5.90 6.06 3.43
N THR A 96 -6.16 6.39 2.17
CA THR A 96 -5.12 6.93 1.29
C THR A 96 -4.77 8.35 1.73
N VAL A 97 -3.49 8.61 1.98
CA VAL A 97 -2.95 9.94 2.24
C VAL A 97 -2.49 10.55 0.92
N PRO A 98 -3.10 11.67 0.46
CA PRO A 98 -2.66 12.31 -0.77
C PRO A 98 -1.18 12.72 -0.68
N ARG A 99 -0.35 12.15 -1.54
CA ARG A 99 1.11 12.34 -1.52
C ARG A 99 1.57 13.79 -1.67
N ASP A 100 0.75 14.60 -2.33
CA ASP A 100 1.02 16.02 -2.59
C ASP A 100 0.60 16.92 -1.41
N THR A 101 0.20 16.34 -0.27
CA THR A 101 -0.18 17.07 0.95
C THR A 101 1.01 17.84 1.51
N VAL A 102 0.77 19.12 1.86
CA VAL A 102 1.72 19.99 2.56
C VAL A 102 1.18 20.24 3.96
N LEU A 103 1.99 19.92 4.96
CA LEU A 103 1.63 20.15 6.36
C LEU A 103 1.67 21.64 6.71
N PRO A 104 0.87 22.10 7.70
CA PRO A 104 0.87 23.49 8.12
C PRO A 104 2.27 23.97 8.53
N GLY A 105 2.71 25.07 7.92
CA GLY A 105 4.03 25.66 8.19
C GLY A 105 5.19 25.04 7.42
N GLU A 106 4.94 24.03 6.61
CA GLU A 106 5.94 23.41 5.73
C GLU A 106 5.80 23.90 4.27
N SER A 107 6.83 23.64 3.47
CA SER A 107 6.85 23.97 2.05
C SER A 107 7.05 22.77 1.15
N SER A 108 7.44 21.63 1.71
CA SER A 108 7.60 20.35 1.04
C SER A 108 6.34 19.49 1.17
N LYS A 109 6.14 18.62 0.21
CA LYS A 109 5.05 17.66 0.22
C LYS A 109 5.40 16.45 1.08
N ILE A 110 4.39 15.71 1.55
CA ILE A 110 4.63 14.48 2.31
C ILE A 110 5.45 13.47 1.50
N ASN A 111 5.27 13.35 0.19
CA ASN A 111 6.06 12.42 -0.60
C ASN A 111 7.56 12.73 -0.61
N ASP A 112 7.96 13.99 -0.38
CA ASP A 112 9.37 14.40 -0.30
C ASP A 112 10.05 13.92 1.00
N THR A 113 9.29 13.45 1.99
CA THR A 113 9.86 12.94 3.26
C THR A 113 10.72 11.70 3.07
N LEU A 114 10.51 10.95 1.98
CA LEU A 114 11.28 9.75 1.66
C LEU A 114 12.58 10.00 0.88
N VAL A 115 12.87 11.26 0.51
CA VAL A 115 14.04 11.61 -0.34
C VAL A 115 15.35 11.02 0.19
N HIS A 116 15.52 10.88 1.50
CA HIS A 116 16.71 10.26 2.09
C HIS A 116 16.58 8.76 2.35
N GLY A 117 15.48 8.13 1.90
CA GLY A 117 15.24 6.71 2.05
C GLY A 117 14.88 6.26 3.48
N ASP A 118 14.58 7.22 4.37
CA ASP A 118 14.17 6.93 5.75
C ASP A 118 12.65 6.95 5.89
N PRO A 119 11.99 5.78 6.01
CA PRO A 119 10.54 5.71 6.13
C PRO A 119 10.00 6.38 7.40
N MET A 120 10.82 6.52 8.45
CA MET A 120 10.38 7.15 9.70
C MET A 120 10.02 8.63 9.54
N GLN A 121 10.60 9.32 8.56
CA GLN A 121 10.21 10.71 8.25
C GLN A 121 8.80 10.78 7.64
N THR A 122 8.43 9.77 6.83
CA THR A 122 7.07 9.66 6.29
C THR A 122 6.08 9.29 7.40
N VAL A 123 6.46 8.38 8.30
CA VAL A 123 5.66 8.02 9.49
C VAL A 123 5.35 9.28 10.31
N ASP A 124 6.39 10.04 10.75
CA ASP A 124 6.21 11.27 11.53
C ASP A 124 5.28 12.28 10.83
N ALA A 125 5.43 12.46 9.52
CA ALA A 125 4.60 13.39 8.76
C ALA A 125 3.13 12.94 8.72
N VAL A 126 2.86 11.65 8.58
CA VAL A 126 1.49 11.11 8.58
C VAL A 126 0.88 11.14 9.98
N GLU A 127 1.63 10.83 11.03
CA GLU A 127 1.18 10.98 12.43
C GLU A 127 0.76 12.42 12.74
N ARG A 128 1.56 13.39 12.32
CA ARG A 128 1.24 14.82 12.48
C ARG A 128 0.03 15.27 11.67
N LEU A 129 -0.23 14.64 10.54
CA LEU A 129 -1.39 14.92 9.69
C LEU A 129 -2.68 14.33 10.27
N THR A 130 -2.61 13.09 10.73
CA THR A 130 -3.77 12.27 11.11
C THR A 130 -4.07 12.28 12.60
N GLY A 131 -3.09 12.66 13.43
CA GLY A 131 -3.22 12.69 14.89
C GLY A 131 -3.20 11.31 15.56
N VAL A 132 -2.91 10.22 14.82
CA VAL A 132 -2.79 8.86 15.37
C VAL A 132 -1.32 8.42 15.46
N GLU A 133 -1.00 7.57 16.42
CA GLU A 133 0.30 6.90 16.52
C GLU A 133 0.34 5.72 15.54
N ILE A 134 1.45 5.58 14.80
CA ILE A 134 1.64 4.52 13.82
C ILE A 134 2.58 3.47 14.40
N ASP A 135 2.05 2.29 14.69
CA ASP A 135 2.80 1.19 15.31
C ASP A 135 3.84 0.57 14.37
N TYR A 136 3.46 0.44 13.10
CA TYR A 136 4.29 -0.24 12.10
C TYR A 136 4.28 0.48 10.77
N TYR A 137 5.35 0.27 9.99
CA TYR A 137 5.37 0.62 8.57
C TYR A 137 5.80 -0.56 7.73
N LEU A 138 5.38 -0.52 6.47
CA LEU A 138 5.81 -1.43 5.42
C LEU A 138 6.13 -0.59 4.17
N MET A 139 7.38 -0.69 3.71
CA MET A 139 7.82 0.04 2.52
C MET A 139 8.26 -0.95 1.44
N THR A 140 7.78 -0.74 0.23
CA THR A 140 8.09 -1.60 -0.93
C THR A 140 8.49 -0.79 -2.17
N THR A 141 8.98 -1.50 -3.20
CA THR A 141 9.43 -0.95 -4.47
C THR A 141 8.61 -1.48 -5.65
N PHE A 142 8.80 -0.95 -6.85
CA PHE A 142 8.09 -1.39 -8.06
C PHE A 142 8.27 -2.88 -8.35
N THR A 143 9.51 -3.36 -8.31
CA THR A 143 9.80 -4.78 -8.58
C THR A 143 9.14 -5.71 -7.57
N ALA A 144 9.17 -5.34 -6.28
CA ALA A 144 8.52 -6.12 -5.25
C ALA A 144 6.99 -6.17 -5.40
N PHE A 145 6.40 -5.10 -5.93
CA PHE A 145 4.96 -5.08 -6.24
C PHE A 145 4.61 -6.00 -7.40
N GLU A 146 5.36 -5.94 -8.52
CA GLU A 146 5.16 -6.84 -9.66
C GLU A 146 5.28 -8.30 -9.24
N ASP A 147 6.38 -8.64 -8.54
CA ASP A 147 6.62 -10.00 -8.04
C ASP A 147 5.47 -10.51 -7.16
N LEU A 148 4.91 -9.64 -6.31
CA LEU A 148 3.77 -10.01 -5.49
C LEU A 148 2.53 -10.34 -6.33
N VAL A 149 2.14 -9.44 -7.22
CA VAL A 149 0.93 -9.63 -8.03
C VAL A 149 1.05 -10.89 -8.86
N ASP A 150 2.23 -11.16 -9.43
CA ASP A 150 2.50 -12.37 -10.19
C ASP A 150 2.43 -13.63 -9.31
N ALA A 151 2.97 -13.57 -8.11
CA ALA A 151 2.90 -14.67 -7.15
C ALA A 151 1.46 -14.97 -6.68
N LEU A 152 0.60 -13.95 -6.63
CA LEU A 152 -0.83 -14.10 -6.36
C LEU A 152 -1.62 -14.66 -7.56
N GLY A 153 -0.99 -14.83 -8.71
CA GLY A 153 -1.66 -15.24 -9.96
C GLY A 153 -2.46 -14.13 -10.62
N GLY A 154 -2.16 -12.88 -10.29
CA GLY A 154 -2.84 -11.69 -10.77
C GLY A 154 -3.88 -11.14 -9.78
N VAL A 155 -4.34 -9.91 -10.07
CA VAL A 155 -5.34 -9.20 -9.27
C VAL A 155 -6.48 -8.70 -10.14
N ALA A 156 -7.72 -8.80 -9.65
CA ALA A 156 -8.92 -8.43 -10.39
C ALA A 156 -9.38 -7.02 -10.03
N VAL A 157 -9.45 -6.11 -11.02
CA VAL A 157 -9.89 -4.72 -10.84
C VAL A 157 -10.80 -4.28 -11.98
N ASP A 158 -11.56 -3.22 -11.75
CA ASP A 158 -12.33 -2.53 -12.78
C ASP A 158 -11.44 -1.48 -13.46
N VAL A 159 -11.17 -1.66 -14.74
CA VAL A 159 -10.36 -0.74 -15.54
C VAL A 159 -11.28 0.24 -16.25
N PRO A 160 -11.39 1.51 -15.81
CA PRO A 160 -12.37 2.45 -16.33
C PRO A 160 -12.05 2.92 -17.76
N LYS A 161 -10.79 2.86 -18.16
CA LYS A 161 -10.30 3.32 -19.44
C LYS A 161 -9.06 2.55 -19.86
N THR A 162 -8.95 2.21 -21.14
CA THR A 162 -7.70 1.63 -21.67
C THR A 162 -6.56 2.64 -21.51
N VAL A 163 -5.48 2.20 -20.86
CA VAL A 163 -4.27 3.00 -20.64
C VAL A 163 -3.07 2.30 -21.26
N LYS A 164 -2.08 3.09 -21.69
CA LYS A 164 -0.83 2.58 -22.22
C LYS A 164 0.32 3.41 -21.66
N VAL A 165 1.10 2.80 -20.79
CA VAL A 165 2.19 3.44 -20.06
C VAL A 165 3.44 2.57 -20.14
N PRO A 166 4.64 3.16 -20.19
CA PRO A 166 5.87 2.39 -20.06
C PRO A 166 5.98 1.74 -18.67
N ASP A 167 6.21 0.45 -18.67
CA ASP A 167 6.57 -0.29 -17.47
C ASP A 167 7.98 0.14 -17.00
N PRO A 168 8.17 0.54 -15.74
CA PRO A 168 9.46 0.98 -15.23
C PRO A 168 10.48 -0.15 -15.09
N SER A 169 10.04 -1.40 -14.99
CA SER A 169 10.92 -2.55 -14.83
C SER A 169 11.55 -2.98 -16.15
N THR A 170 10.80 -2.93 -17.25
CA THR A 170 11.23 -3.37 -18.57
C THR A 170 11.48 -2.23 -19.57
N ALA A 171 10.97 -1.03 -19.30
CA ALA A 171 10.92 0.11 -20.21
C ALA A 171 10.04 -0.11 -21.45
N GLU A 172 9.28 -1.20 -21.52
CA GLU A 172 8.34 -1.50 -22.61
C GLU A 172 6.98 -0.88 -22.34
N ASN A 173 6.23 -0.58 -23.40
CA ASN A 173 4.86 -0.09 -23.25
C ASN A 173 3.92 -1.25 -22.97
N VAL A 174 3.27 -1.22 -21.83
CA VAL A 174 2.21 -2.14 -21.45
C VAL A 174 0.85 -1.49 -21.67
N THR A 175 -0.12 -2.26 -22.10
CA THR A 175 -1.49 -1.79 -22.35
C THR A 175 -2.46 -2.52 -21.44
N VAL A 176 -3.08 -1.78 -20.53
CA VAL A 176 -4.17 -2.28 -19.70
C VAL A 176 -5.50 -1.92 -20.35
N THR A 177 -6.27 -2.92 -20.70
CA THR A 177 -7.51 -2.75 -21.48
C THR A 177 -8.70 -2.45 -20.56
N LYS A 178 -9.52 -1.47 -20.95
CA LYS A 178 -10.78 -1.16 -20.27
C LYS A 178 -11.65 -2.42 -20.13
N GLY A 179 -12.23 -2.61 -18.94
CA GLY A 179 -13.20 -3.69 -18.66
C GLY A 179 -13.46 -3.82 -17.17
N ASP A 180 -14.60 -4.43 -16.85
CA ASP A 180 -14.93 -4.76 -15.47
C ASP A 180 -14.25 -6.09 -15.09
N ASN A 181 -13.80 -6.19 -13.83
CA ASN A 181 -13.17 -7.40 -13.28
C ASN A 181 -12.03 -7.95 -14.15
N GLN A 182 -11.13 -7.08 -14.61
CA GLN A 182 -9.96 -7.48 -15.38
C GLN A 182 -8.90 -8.05 -14.45
N THR A 183 -8.41 -9.26 -14.75
CA THR A 183 -7.26 -9.83 -14.05
C THR A 183 -5.98 -9.24 -14.67
N LEU A 184 -5.21 -8.53 -13.86
CA LEU A 184 -3.96 -7.90 -14.23
C LEU A 184 -2.78 -8.70 -13.66
N ASP A 185 -1.76 -8.95 -14.48
CA ASP A 185 -0.46 -9.43 -13.98
C ASP A 185 0.34 -8.30 -13.29
N GLY A 186 1.53 -8.60 -12.78
CA GLY A 186 2.34 -7.64 -12.05
C GLY A 186 2.66 -6.38 -12.84
N SER A 187 3.08 -6.52 -14.09
CA SER A 187 3.40 -5.41 -14.99
C SER A 187 2.15 -4.59 -15.35
N GLU A 188 1.04 -5.25 -15.64
CA GLU A 188 -0.24 -4.58 -15.94
C GLU A 188 -0.77 -3.83 -14.71
N ALA A 189 -0.71 -4.44 -13.53
CA ALA A 189 -1.10 -3.83 -12.26
C ALA A 189 -0.24 -2.60 -11.94
N LEU A 190 1.09 -2.70 -12.13
CA LEU A 190 2.01 -1.58 -11.96
C LEU A 190 1.70 -0.43 -12.93
N VAL A 191 1.42 -0.74 -14.18
CA VAL A 191 1.03 0.26 -15.19
C VAL A 191 -0.32 0.90 -14.85
N PHE A 192 -1.31 0.11 -14.42
CA PHE A 192 -2.63 0.60 -14.01
C PHE A 192 -2.54 1.57 -12.82
N ALA A 193 -1.80 1.20 -11.81
CA ALA A 193 -1.56 2.03 -10.64
C ALA A 193 -0.79 3.33 -10.97
N ARG A 194 0.06 3.33 -12.00
CA ARG A 194 0.83 4.51 -12.43
C ARG A 194 0.13 5.39 -13.45
N ALA A 195 -0.96 4.93 -14.05
CA ALA A 195 -1.72 5.67 -15.02
C ALA A 195 -2.28 6.96 -14.39
N ARG A 196 -1.93 8.10 -14.95
CA ARG A 196 -2.31 9.43 -14.45
C ARG A 196 -2.67 10.38 -15.58
N LYS A 197 -1.75 10.62 -16.53
CA LYS A 197 -1.93 11.54 -17.64
C LYS A 197 -2.93 11.04 -18.68
N GLU A 198 -3.24 9.79 -18.64
CA GLU A 198 -4.22 9.11 -19.46
C GLU A 198 -5.65 9.53 -19.07
N TYR A 199 -5.84 10.01 -17.85
CA TYR A 199 -7.10 10.55 -17.35
C TYR A 199 -7.19 12.06 -17.60
N VAL A 200 -8.38 12.55 -17.93
CA VAL A 200 -8.57 13.95 -18.38
C VAL A 200 -8.70 14.89 -17.18
N ASN A 201 -9.45 14.45 -16.16
CA ASN A 201 -9.74 15.23 -14.96
C ASN A 201 -9.19 14.51 -13.73
N ASP A 202 -8.90 15.25 -12.67
CA ASP A 202 -8.52 14.74 -11.36
C ASP A 202 -7.46 13.62 -11.40
N GLN A 203 -6.49 13.77 -12.28
CA GLN A 203 -5.51 12.73 -12.66
C GLN A 203 -4.88 12.02 -11.47
N ASP A 204 -4.53 12.75 -10.40
CA ASP A 204 -3.90 12.17 -9.21
C ASP A 204 -4.95 11.49 -8.31
N ALA A 205 -6.13 12.04 -8.18
CA ALA A 205 -7.21 11.44 -7.40
C ALA A 205 -7.71 10.13 -8.03
N VAL A 206 -7.82 10.07 -9.38
CA VAL A 206 -8.15 8.84 -10.12
C VAL A 206 -7.05 7.79 -9.92
N ARG A 207 -5.79 8.18 -9.93
CA ARG A 207 -4.68 7.27 -9.64
C ARG A 207 -4.80 6.68 -8.22
N GLN A 208 -5.07 7.51 -7.22
CA GLN A 208 -5.29 7.05 -5.84
C GLN A 208 -6.48 6.10 -5.73
N MET A 209 -7.52 6.30 -6.52
CA MET A 209 -8.65 5.37 -6.61
C MET A 209 -8.22 4.03 -7.21
N ASN A 210 -7.40 4.03 -8.27
CA ASN A 210 -6.83 2.81 -8.84
C ASN A 210 -5.96 2.07 -7.82
N ASP A 211 -5.11 2.81 -7.08
CA ASP A 211 -4.27 2.24 -6.02
C ASP A 211 -5.13 1.54 -4.96
N ARG A 212 -6.21 2.17 -4.48
CA ARG A 212 -7.15 1.55 -3.53
C ARG A 212 -7.85 0.30 -4.07
N GLN A 213 -8.22 0.29 -5.35
CA GLN A 213 -8.80 -0.92 -5.97
C GLN A 213 -7.79 -2.07 -5.97
N LEU A 214 -6.53 -1.80 -6.30
CA LEU A 214 -5.47 -2.80 -6.25
C LEU A 214 -5.25 -3.31 -4.82
N GLU A 215 -5.15 -2.41 -3.83
CA GLU A 215 -5.03 -2.77 -2.42
C GLU A 215 -6.14 -3.71 -1.96
N GLN A 216 -7.39 -3.35 -2.23
CA GLN A 216 -8.53 -4.18 -1.87
C GLN A 216 -8.53 -5.53 -2.60
N SER A 217 -8.18 -5.54 -3.90
CA SER A 217 -8.13 -6.76 -4.68
C SER A 217 -7.04 -7.71 -4.17
N ILE A 218 -5.86 -7.19 -3.88
CA ILE A 218 -4.77 -7.96 -3.29
C ILE A 218 -5.18 -8.57 -1.95
N ILE A 219 -5.78 -7.77 -1.05
CA ILE A 219 -6.27 -8.27 0.25
C ILE A 219 -7.28 -9.40 0.05
N ARG A 220 -8.28 -9.22 -0.81
CA ARG A 220 -9.29 -10.25 -1.08
C ARG A 220 -8.70 -11.51 -1.71
N THR A 221 -7.74 -11.37 -2.62
CA THR A 221 -7.06 -12.52 -3.24
C THR A 221 -6.33 -13.33 -2.17
N VAL A 222 -5.62 -12.66 -1.27
CA VAL A 222 -4.91 -13.33 -0.17
C VAL A 222 -5.87 -13.99 0.82
N LEU A 223 -6.93 -13.32 1.22
CA LEU A 223 -7.95 -13.88 2.10
C LEU A 223 -8.60 -15.15 1.54
N GLY A 224 -8.78 -15.21 0.21
CA GLY A 224 -9.36 -16.35 -0.50
C GLY A 224 -8.38 -17.51 -0.80
N MET A 225 -7.09 -17.37 -0.47
CA MET A 225 -6.11 -18.43 -0.74
C MET A 225 -6.25 -19.59 0.24
N SER A 226 -6.32 -20.81 -0.29
CA SER A 226 -6.45 -22.05 0.49
C SER A 226 -5.20 -22.94 0.45
N SER A 227 -4.16 -22.56 -0.31
CA SER A 227 -2.95 -23.37 -0.52
C SER A 227 -1.71 -22.72 0.11
N GLU A 228 -1.11 -23.41 1.08
CA GLU A 228 0.13 -22.99 1.76
C GLU A 228 1.31 -22.77 0.80
N SER A 229 1.48 -23.62 -0.21
CA SER A 229 2.67 -23.61 -1.07
C SER A 229 2.71 -22.42 -2.04
N GLU A 230 1.56 -21.90 -2.48
CA GLU A 230 1.48 -20.72 -3.34
C GLU A 230 1.81 -19.45 -2.55
N ILE A 231 1.38 -19.44 -1.31
CA ILE A 231 1.63 -18.38 -0.34
C ILE A 231 3.13 -18.32 0.01
N ASP A 232 3.77 -19.45 0.26
CA ASP A 232 5.19 -19.53 0.65
C ASP A 232 6.14 -18.95 -0.42
N GLN A 233 5.89 -19.23 -1.69
CA GLN A 233 6.75 -18.73 -2.76
C GLN A 233 6.62 -17.19 -2.91
N ALA A 234 5.42 -16.69 -2.88
CA ALA A 234 5.14 -15.25 -2.92
C ALA A 234 5.85 -14.46 -1.82
N LEU A 235 6.03 -15.10 -0.67
CA LEU A 235 6.63 -14.52 0.53
C LEU A 235 8.14 -14.42 0.52
N ILE A 236 8.80 -15.46 -0.01
CA ILE A 236 10.26 -15.51 -0.07
C ILE A 236 10.78 -14.36 -0.95
N ASP A 237 10.14 -14.17 -2.10
CA ASP A 237 10.55 -13.14 -3.06
C ASP A 237 10.28 -11.73 -2.51
N LEU A 238 9.23 -11.60 -1.77
CA LEU A 238 8.77 -10.35 -1.20
C LEU A 238 9.56 -9.87 0.02
N ARG A 239 9.89 -10.78 0.92
CA ARG A 239 10.72 -10.50 2.11
C ARG A 239 12.06 -9.84 1.74
N ASN A 240 12.60 -10.18 0.59
CA ASN A 240 13.88 -9.65 0.14
C ASN A 240 13.80 -8.20 -0.38
N ASN A 241 12.59 -7.72 -0.67
CA ASN A 241 12.34 -6.44 -1.32
C ASN A 241 11.52 -5.44 -0.47
N THR A 242 11.12 -5.81 0.74
CA THR A 242 10.32 -4.97 1.63
C THR A 242 11.09 -4.58 2.87
N THR A 243 10.94 -3.32 3.30
CA THR A 243 11.48 -2.82 4.57
C THR A 243 10.35 -2.60 5.57
N SER A 244 10.49 -3.12 6.80
CA SER A 244 9.48 -3.01 7.85
C SER A 244 10.12 -3.01 9.24
N ASN A 245 9.45 -2.38 10.21
CA ASN A 245 9.74 -2.52 11.63
C ASN A 245 8.82 -3.54 12.33
N MET A 246 7.90 -4.17 11.60
CA MET A 246 7.00 -5.19 12.15
C MET A 246 7.70 -6.55 12.21
N ASP A 247 7.52 -7.26 13.33
CA ASP A 247 7.96 -8.65 13.44
C ASP A 247 7.16 -9.55 12.49
N MET A 248 7.88 -10.29 11.65
CA MET A 248 7.24 -11.09 10.60
C MET A 248 6.41 -12.26 11.15
N GLY A 249 6.74 -12.79 12.33
CA GLY A 249 5.95 -13.83 12.97
C GLY A 249 4.61 -13.29 13.50
N LYS A 250 4.62 -12.08 14.06
CA LYS A 250 3.40 -11.40 14.52
C LYS A 250 2.46 -11.10 13.36
N LEU A 251 3.02 -10.57 12.30
CA LEU A 251 2.31 -10.31 11.07
C LEU A 251 1.71 -11.60 10.54
N GLY A 252 2.51 -12.72 10.63
CA GLY A 252 2.20 -14.05 10.32
C GLY A 252 0.93 -14.57 10.95
N TYR A 253 0.83 -14.42 12.21
CA TYR A 253 -0.32 -14.84 13.01
C TYR A 253 -1.60 -14.07 12.64
N LEU A 254 -1.49 -12.75 12.50
CA LEU A 254 -2.64 -11.90 12.17
C LEU A 254 -3.28 -12.29 10.83
N ALA A 255 -2.48 -12.52 9.80
CA ALA A 255 -3.03 -12.85 8.50
C ALA A 255 -3.70 -14.23 8.47
N MET A 256 -3.14 -15.24 9.18
CA MET A 256 -3.80 -16.54 9.32
C MET A 256 -5.13 -16.38 10.05
N ASP A 257 -5.15 -15.62 11.14
CA ASP A 257 -6.39 -15.39 11.89
C ASP A 257 -7.46 -14.74 11.04
N PHE A 258 -7.10 -13.69 10.28
CA PHE A 258 -8.02 -13.05 9.33
C PHE A 258 -8.45 -14.00 8.19
N ALA A 259 -7.54 -14.79 7.63
CA ALA A 259 -7.87 -15.75 6.57
C ALA A 259 -8.80 -16.87 7.06
N MET A 260 -8.61 -17.36 8.28
CA MET A 260 -9.53 -18.32 8.89
C MET A 260 -10.93 -17.75 9.15
N HIS A 261 -11.05 -16.44 9.24
CA HIS A 261 -12.30 -15.73 9.46
C HIS A 261 -12.71 -14.87 8.25
N GLU A 262 -12.31 -15.27 7.04
CA GLU A 262 -12.54 -14.52 5.79
C GLU A 262 -13.97 -13.99 5.67
N SER A 263 -14.96 -14.80 6.02
CA SER A 263 -16.39 -14.42 5.95
C SER A 263 -16.79 -13.30 6.92
N ASP A 264 -16.01 -13.07 7.95
CA ASP A 264 -16.26 -12.07 8.98
C ASP A 264 -15.46 -10.78 8.74
N VAL A 265 -14.50 -10.81 7.78
CA VAL A 265 -13.64 -9.67 7.49
C VAL A 265 -14.42 -8.51 6.88
N VAL A 266 -14.35 -7.37 7.54
CA VAL A 266 -14.88 -6.10 7.06
C VAL A 266 -13.74 -5.25 6.51
N LEU A 267 -13.83 -4.85 5.25
CA LEU A 267 -12.84 -4.03 4.57
C LEU A 267 -13.44 -2.69 4.17
N TYR A 268 -13.00 -1.62 4.82
CA TYR A 268 -13.31 -0.24 4.45
C TYR A 268 -12.13 0.40 3.70
N SER A 269 -12.45 1.33 2.81
CA SER A 269 -11.43 2.09 2.08
C SER A 269 -11.97 3.47 1.73
N CYS A 270 -11.15 4.50 1.91
CA CYS A 270 -11.48 5.87 1.58
C CYS A 270 -10.24 6.67 1.17
N THR A 271 -10.47 7.82 0.56
CA THR A 271 -9.42 8.83 0.38
C THR A 271 -9.37 9.77 1.57
N GLY A 272 -8.18 10.26 1.92
CA GLY A 272 -8.04 11.43 2.77
C GLY A 272 -8.45 12.72 2.03
N PRO A 273 -8.62 13.83 2.72
CA PRO A 273 -8.90 15.14 2.13
C PRO A 273 -7.83 15.51 1.09
N TYR A 274 -8.25 15.81 -0.15
CA TYR A 274 -7.34 16.07 -1.27
C TYR A 274 -7.57 17.43 -1.97
N SER A 275 -8.25 18.34 -1.30
CA SER A 275 -8.43 19.71 -1.81
C SER A 275 -7.11 20.45 -1.89
N GLY A 276 -6.82 21.03 -3.03
CA GLY A 276 -5.52 21.65 -3.26
C GLY A 276 -5.57 22.86 -4.21
N ASP A 277 -4.41 23.49 -4.40
CA ASP A 277 -4.23 24.62 -5.27
C ASP A 277 -2.78 24.67 -5.80
N VAL A 278 -2.52 25.59 -6.72
CA VAL A 278 -1.17 25.85 -7.21
C VAL A 278 -0.48 26.84 -6.25
N ASN A 279 0.60 26.39 -5.63
CA ASN A 279 1.35 27.22 -4.68
C ASN A 279 2.12 28.37 -5.38
N GLY A 280 2.74 29.26 -4.58
CA GLY A 280 3.51 30.40 -5.08
C GLY A 280 4.72 30.04 -5.98
N SER A 281 5.12 28.77 -6.02
CA SER A 281 6.17 28.24 -6.90
C SER A 281 5.62 27.60 -8.20
N GLY A 282 4.30 27.68 -8.41
CA GLY A 282 3.65 27.09 -9.59
C GLY A 282 3.48 25.57 -9.52
N LEU A 283 3.60 24.95 -8.35
CA LEU A 283 3.42 23.53 -8.13
C LEU A 283 2.04 23.28 -7.51
N TRP A 284 1.35 22.24 -8.00
CA TRP A 284 0.14 21.75 -7.36
C TRP A 284 0.47 21.15 -6.00
N VAL A 285 -0.29 21.52 -4.98
CA VAL A 285 -0.19 21.00 -3.62
C VAL A 285 -1.58 20.71 -3.07
N VAL A 286 -1.69 19.71 -2.19
CA VAL A 286 -2.88 19.45 -1.40
C VAL A 286 -2.68 20.16 -0.04
N ASN A 287 -3.62 21.00 0.34
CA ASN A 287 -3.57 21.67 1.61
C ASN A 287 -4.06 20.73 2.73
N ALA A 288 -3.27 20.57 3.79
CA ALA A 288 -3.72 19.82 4.95
C ALA A 288 -4.88 20.58 5.62
N ASP A 289 -6.08 20.02 5.53
CA ASP A 289 -7.28 20.49 6.21
C ASP A 289 -7.42 19.73 7.53
N ALA A 290 -6.97 20.36 8.62
CA ALA A 290 -6.92 19.73 9.92
C ALA A 290 -8.30 19.30 10.44
N GLU A 291 -9.35 20.09 10.17
CA GLU A 291 -10.70 19.77 10.60
C GLU A 291 -11.26 18.56 9.82
N ALA A 292 -11.04 18.52 8.51
CA ALA A 292 -11.47 17.41 7.67
C ALA A 292 -10.71 16.11 8.03
N TRP A 293 -9.42 16.19 8.35
CA TRP A 293 -8.64 15.06 8.83
C TRP A 293 -9.11 14.56 10.20
N GLU A 294 -9.38 15.47 11.16
CA GLU A 294 -9.93 15.12 12.48
C GLU A 294 -11.28 14.39 12.32
N GLN A 295 -12.20 14.92 11.53
CA GLN A 295 -13.50 14.28 11.29
C GLN A 295 -13.36 12.88 10.65
N LEU A 296 -12.46 12.71 9.69
CA LEU A 296 -12.19 11.41 9.08
C LEU A 296 -11.62 10.42 10.09
N MET A 297 -10.61 10.85 10.84
CA MET A 297 -9.90 9.97 11.77
C MET A 297 -10.72 9.63 13.02
N ASP A 298 -11.68 10.45 13.44
CA ASP A 298 -12.65 10.13 14.48
C ASP A 298 -13.50 8.92 14.08
N VAL A 299 -13.98 8.88 12.83
CA VAL A 299 -14.73 7.74 12.30
C VAL A 299 -13.84 6.52 12.18
N VAL A 300 -12.64 6.65 11.59
CA VAL A 300 -11.68 5.55 11.42
C VAL A 300 -11.29 4.95 12.77
N SER A 301 -10.91 5.78 13.75
CA SER A 301 -10.44 5.33 15.07
C SER A 301 -11.54 4.61 15.85
N SER A 302 -12.80 5.02 15.67
CA SER A 302 -13.95 4.33 16.28
C SER A 302 -14.35 3.04 15.58
N GLY A 303 -13.73 2.68 14.46
CA GLY A 303 -14.07 1.52 13.64
C GLY A 303 -15.33 1.73 12.78
N GLY A 304 -15.72 2.97 12.56
CA GLY A 304 -16.84 3.32 11.67
C GLY A 304 -16.48 3.23 10.19
N ASP A 305 -17.50 3.23 9.32
CA ASP A 305 -17.32 3.29 7.87
C ASP A 305 -16.99 4.72 7.41
N PRO A 306 -15.78 4.99 6.89
CA PRO A 306 -15.38 6.32 6.47
C PRO A 306 -15.78 6.66 5.02
N SER A 307 -16.39 5.76 4.27
CA SER A 307 -16.58 5.87 2.81
C SER A 307 -17.42 7.08 2.36
N GLY A 308 -18.15 7.73 3.26
CA GLY A 308 -18.96 8.91 2.96
C GLY A 308 -18.38 10.23 3.47
N ILE A 309 -17.23 10.23 4.13
CA ILE A 309 -16.68 11.44 4.77
C ILE A 309 -15.99 12.35 3.73
N VAL A 310 -15.19 11.77 2.86
CA VAL A 310 -14.54 12.47 1.74
C VAL A 310 -15.12 11.97 0.43
N ALA A 311 -15.49 12.90 -0.45
CA ALA A 311 -16.04 12.51 -1.76
C ALA A 311 -14.96 11.87 -2.63
N GLU A 312 -15.28 10.73 -3.24
CA GLU A 312 -14.43 10.12 -4.23
C GLU A 312 -14.37 10.94 -5.52
N PRO A 313 -13.26 10.90 -6.27
CA PRO A 313 -13.16 11.55 -7.56
C PRO A 313 -14.17 10.95 -8.54
N ALA A 314 -14.64 11.77 -9.49
CA ALA A 314 -15.49 11.27 -10.55
C ALA A 314 -14.76 10.22 -11.40
N THR A 315 -15.41 9.12 -11.67
CA THR A 315 -14.86 8.09 -12.59
C THR A 315 -14.64 8.69 -13.97
N PRO A 316 -13.47 8.55 -14.60
CA PRO A 316 -13.10 9.18 -15.86
C PRO A 316 -13.89 8.67 -17.07
#